data_1e0a49423f0f0f4c103dfd3a75e55955
#
_entry.id   1e0a49423f0f0f4c103dfd3a75e55955
#
_cell.length_a   1.000
_cell.length_b   1.000
_cell.length_c   1.000
_cell.angle_alpha   90.00
_cell.angle_beta   90.00
_cell.angle_gamma   90.00
#
_symmetry.space_group_name_H-M   'P 1'
#
loop_
_entity.id
_entity.type
_entity.pdbx_description
1 polymer ?
#
loop_
_entity_poly.entity_id
_entity_poly.type
_entity_poly.pdbx_seq_one_letter_code
_entity_poly.pdbx_strand_id
1 'polypeptide(L)'
;MRTQKQCCSRKAVYSVISVCVFCMTVVSVFVINQSMIVLFFDPPTYLCPYFRGGLGNLMFMYASLYGIAKNKKMILVLEKKDHINTVFPNLDVLKLNNTSSVCGANVQVVGEKRPCAYDIETISFNRRRNSQHRSYLQSWKYFEKFESEIRKQFVFTQEVQTQAQSVINKYTSSYIKQKGISENLQIIGIHLRRGDYLKDYNIKYGYQTVNKEYMEKALKYYRTKFENCLFLVFTGHSKDAVKWRAENINGSDVIHVEANSRNVDMCALSKCNHTIITVGSFGWWAAWLNNGNTVYFKDVARQNSSLRSDFSDDMKDFFPQNWIGLS
;
A
#
# COMPACT_ATOMS: atom_id res chain seq x y z
N MET A 1 43.52 54.64 62.77
CA MET A 1 43.44 53.28 62.23
C MET A 1 42.02 52.68 62.32
N ARG A 2 40.99 53.32 61.72
CA ARG A 2 39.59 52.78 61.78
C ARG A 2 38.77 52.93 60.50
N THR A 3 39.40 53.35 59.39
CA THR A 3 38.63 53.65 58.15
C THR A 3 38.90 52.73 56.97
N GLN A 4 39.87 51.79 57.04
CA GLN A 4 40.14 50.86 55.90
C GLN A 4 39.42 49.50 55.97
N LYS A 5 38.90 49.08 57.15
CA LYS A 5 38.20 47.77 57.24
C LYS A 5 36.74 47.79 56.75
N GLN A 6 36.06 48.94 56.66
CA GLN A 6 34.67 49.04 56.25
C GLN A 6 34.48 49.10 54.69
N CYS A 7 35.49 49.50 53.94
CA CYS A 7 35.38 49.58 52.49
C CYS A 7 35.52 48.23 51.77
N CYS A 8 36.29 47.28 52.37
CA CYS A 8 36.50 45.97 51.80
C CYS A 8 35.25 45.02 51.94
N SER A 9 34.48 45.21 53.01
CA SER A 9 33.26 44.45 53.26
C SER A 9 32.09 44.80 52.31
N ARG A 10 31.96 46.09 51.93
CA ARG A 10 30.90 46.53 50.99
C ARG A 10 31.14 46.07 49.55
N LYS A 11 32.38 46.04 49.06
CA LYS A 11 32.71 45.53 47.72
C LYS A 11 32.46 44.01 47.60
N ALA A 12 32.77 43.27 48.65
CA ALA A 12 32.51 41.83 48.67
C ALA A 12 31.01 41.49 48.68
N VAL A 13 30.20 42.28 49.43
CA VAL A 13 28.74 42.09 49.46
C VAL A 13 28.09 42.43 48.13
N TYR A 14 28.53 43.53 47.46
CA TYR A 14 28.00 43.87 46.13
C TYR A 14 28.41 42.83 45.07
N SER A 15 29.58 42.27 45.15
CA SER A 15 30.02 41.23 44.23
C SER A 15 29.19 39.95 44.40
N VAL A 16 28.89 39.53 45.63
CA VAL A 16 28.05 38.34 45.90
C VAL A 16 26.61 38.56 45.46
N ILE A 17 26.05 39.75 45.74
CA ILE A 17 24.69 40.10 45.30
C ILE A 17 24.59 40.13 43.75
N SER A 18 25.62 40.71 43.08
CA SER A 18 25.65 40.76 41.60
C SER A 18 25.71 39.36 40.99
N VAL A 19 26.49 38.43 41.56
CA VAL A 19 26.61 37.04 41.12
C VAL A 19 25.28 36.31 41.35
N CYS A 20 24.64 36.49 42.52
CA CYS A 20 23.35 35.84 42.81
C CYS A 20 22.22 36.35 41.86
N VAL A 21 22.15 37.66 41.57
CA VAL A 21 21.17 38.20 40.62
C VAL A 21 21.43 37.71 39.21
N PHE A 22 22.71 37.60 38.79
CA PHE A 22 23.05 37.03 37.48
C PHE A 22 22.69 35.54 37.40
N CYS A 23 22.97 34.74 38.42
CA CYS A 23 22.59 33.34 38.48
C CYS A 23 21.04 33.16 38.46
N MET A 24 20.31 33.96 39.20
CA MET A 24 18.84 33.91 39.20
C MET A 24 18.25 34.31 37.83
N THR A 25 18.80 35.32 37.14
CA THR A 25 18.35 35.69 35.80
C THR A 25 18.70 34.60 34.77
N VAL A 26 19.88 33.99 34.83
CA VAL A 26 20.26 32.90 33.95
C VAL A 26 19.36 31.65 34.17
N VAL A 27 19.11 31.27 35.43
CA VAL A 27 18.19 30.18 35.77
C VAL A 27 16.77 30.50 35.31
N SER A 28 16.28 31.72 35.50
CA SER A 28 14.95 32.14 35.04
C SER A 28 14.84 32.10 33.51
N VAL A 29 15.84 32.56 32.77
CA VAL A 29 15.87 32.49 31.31
C VAL A 29 15.94 31.05 30.84
N PHE A 30 16.70 30.16 31.53
CA PHE A 30 16.78 28.74 31.21
C PHE A 30 15.45 28.01 31.45
N VAL A 31 14.78 28.28 32.58
CA VAL A 31 13.46 27.71 32.91
C VAL A 31 12.38 28.24 31.95
N ILE A 32 12.40 29.52 31.59
CA ILE A 32 11.49 30.09 30.60
C ILE A 32 11.75 29.47 29.21
N ASN A 33 13.01 29.29 28.81
CA ASN A 33 13.33 28.64 27.54
C ASN A 33 12.92 27.15 27.52
N GLN A 34 13.13 26.40 28.61
CA GLN A 34 12.65 25.01 28.69
C GLN A 34 11.13 24.94 28.68
N SER A 35 10.44 25.84 29.40
CA SER A 35 8.96 25.91 29.39
C SER A 35 8.43 26.32 28.02
N MET A 36 9.11 27.25 27.33
CA MET A 36 8.76 27.65 25.96
C MET A 36 9.03 26.52 24.94
N ILE A 37 10.09 25.73 25.12
CA ILE A 37 10.38 24.58 24.24
C ILE A 37 9.34 23.49 24.41
N VAL A 38 8.82 23.23 25.62
CA VAL A 38 7.75 22.27 25.87
C VAL A 38 6.40 22.71 25.29
N LEU A 39 6.18 24.05 25.14
CA LEU A 39 4.92 24.59 24.59
C LEU A 39 4.80 24.50 23.06
N PHE A 40 5.86 24.16 22.33
CA PHE A 40 5.87 24.08 20.85
C PHE A 40 5.80 22.67 20.26
N PHE A 41 5.82 21.61 21.09
CA PHE A 41 5.62 20.25 20.58
C PHE A 41 4.13 19.87 20.70
N ASP A 42 3.41 19.95 19.57
CA ASP A 42 2.11 19.29 19.48
C ASP A 42 2.27 17.81 19.94
N PRO A 43 1.46 17.29 20.86
CA PRO A 43 1.56 15.91 21.26
C PRO A 43 1.40 14.99 20.04
N PRO A 44 2.07 13.84 20.01
CA PRO A 44 1.96 12.91 18.89
C PRO A 44 0.51 12.49 18.71
N THR A 45 0.05 12.50 17.47
CA THR A 45 -1.29 12.05 17.08
C THR A 45 -1.20 10.81 16.20
N TYR A 46 -2.18 9.93 16.34
CA TYR A 46 -2.16 8.61 15.77
C TYR A 46 -3.22 8.44 14.70
N LEU A 47 -2.84 7.76 13.62
CA LEU A 47 -3.73 7.36 12.55
C LEU A 47 -3.93 5.85 12.60
N CYS A 48 -5.17 5.42 12.68
CA CYS A 48 -5.57 4.05 12.94
C CYS A 48 -6.29 3.45 11.72
N PRO A 49 -5.86 2.31 11.19
CA PRO A 49 -6.62 1.60 10.17
C PRO A 49 -7.83 0.90 10.77
N TYR A 50 -8.83 0.64 9.94
CA TYR A 50 -9.89 -0.33 10.20
C TYR A 50 -9.81 -1.40 9.10
N PHE A 51 -8.88 -2.34 9.28
CA PHE A 51 -8.59 -3.36 8.28
C PHE A 51 -9.77 -4.30 8.02
N ARG A 52 -10.08 -4.51 6.73
CA ARG A 52 -11.12 -5.42 6.27
C ARG A 52 -10.86 -5.92 4.85
N GLY A 53 -11.45 -7.07 4.52
CA GLY A 53 -11.29 -7.68 3.19
C GLY A 53 -10.02 -8.50 3.04
N GLY A 54 -9.66 -8.79 1.80
CA GLY A 54 -8.49 -9.60 1.45
C GLY A 54 -7.18 -8.79 1.43
N LEU A 55 -6.05 -9.47 1.21
CA LEU A 55 -4.71 -8.89 1.24
C LEU A 55 -4.58 -7.61 0.40
N GLY A 56 -5.09 -7.58 -0.84
CA GLY A 56 -5.01 -6.38 -1.67
C GLY A 56 -5.73 -5.17 -1.07
N ASN A 57 -6.84 -5.38 -0.34
CA ASN A 57 -7.53 -4.30 0.37
C ASN A 57 -6.70 -3.81 1.55
N LEU A 58 -6.08 -4.73 2.33
CA LEU A 58 -5.19 -4.36 3.43
C LEU A 58 -4.01 -3.54 2.93
N MET A 59 -3.44 -3.90 1.78
CA MET A 59 -2.33 -3.17 1.16
C MET A 59 -2.76 -1.75 0.75
N PHE A 60 -3.95 -1.57 0.15
CA PHE A 60 -4.45 -0.23 -0.16
C PHE A 60 -4.65 0.61 1.09
N MET A 61 -5.34 0.06 2.10
CA MET A 61 -5.55 0.77 3.36
C MET A 61 -4.22 1.16 4.03
N TYR A 62 -3.26 0.24 4.05
CA TYR A 62 -1.94 0.52 4.61
C TYR A 62 -1.22 1.62 3.84
N ALA A 63 -1.03 1.46 2.53
CA ALA A 63 -0.26 2.38 1.71
C ALA A 63 -0.85 3.79 1.71
N SER A 64 -2.18 3.89 1.60
CA SER A 64 -2.88 5.18 1.62
C SER A 64 -2.79 5.84 2.99
N LEU A 65 -2.97 5.10 4.08
CA LEU A 65 -2.82 5.65 5.42
C LEU A 65 -1.36 6.01 5.74
N TYR A 66 -0.38 5.27 5.22
CA TYR A 66 1.03 5.64 5.32
C TYR A 66 1.29 7.00 4.66
N GLY A 67 0.83 7.19 3.43
CA GLY A 67 0.96 8.45 2.71
C GLY A 67 0.23 9.61 3.41
N ILE A 68 -0.98 9.39 3.92
CA ILE A 68 -1.76 10.36 4.69
C ILE A 68 -1.03 10.73 5.99
N ALA A 69 -0.54 9.72 6.74
CA ALA A 69 0.17 9.93 8.01
C ALA A 69 1.44 10.77 7.81
N LYS A 70 2.25 10.45 6.80
CA LYS A 70 3.45 11.21 6.43
C LYS A 70 3.12 12.67 6.09
N ASN A 71 2.12 12.89 5.23
CA ASN A 71 1.70 14.24 4.83
C ASN A 71 1.17 15.07 6.01
N LYS A 72 0.47 14.43 6.96
CA LYS A 72 -0.12 15.09 8.13
C LYS A 72 0.80 15.14 9.34
N LYS A 73 1.99 14.53 9.28
CA LYS A 73 2.91 14.36 10.42
C LYS A 73 2.23 13.65 11.60
N MET A 74 1.46 12.61 11.31
CA MET A 74 0.84 11.70 12.27
C MET A 74 1.59 10.37 12.31
N ILE A 75 1.38 9.59 13.36
CA ILE A 75 1.98 8.26 13.52
C ILE A 75 0.95 7.22 13.10
N LEU A 76 1.23 6.48 12.01
CA LEU A 76 0.43 5.31 11.64
C LEU A 76 0.69 4.19 12.66
N VAL A 77 -0.38 3.57 13.17
CA VAL A 77 -0.31 2.53 14.21
C VAL A 77 -1.01 1.27 13.74
N LEU A 78 -0.33 0.12 13.89
CA LEU A 78 -0.90 -1.20 13.66
C LEU A 78 -0.90 -2.04 14.94
N GLU A 79 -1.78 -3.03 15.01
CA GLU A 79 -1.62 -4.10 15.98
C GLU A 79 -0.62 -5.15 15.46
N LYS A 80 0.22 -5.69 16.36
CA LYS A 80 1.21 -6.72 15.98
C LYS A 80 0.55 -7.94 15.31
N LYS A 81 -0.70 -8.26 15.71
CA LYS A 81 -1.48 -9.38 15.16
C LYS A 81 -2.11 -9.11 13.80
N ASP A 82 -2.05 -7.87 13.28
CA ASP A 82 -2.63 -7.56 11.98
C ASP A 82 -2.00 -8.42 10.88
N HIS A 83 -2.82 -9.07 10.09
CA HIS A 83 -2.39 -10.02 9.07
C HIS A 83 -1.35 -9.44 8.09
N ILE A 84 -1.43 -8.17 7.78
CA ILE A 84 -0.47 -7.51 6.88
C ILE A 84 0.97 -7.58 7.42
N ASN A 85 1.17 -7.60 8.75
CA ASN A 85 2.50 -7.74 9.36
C ASN A 85 3.11 -9.13 9.17
N THR A 86 2.27 -10.17 9.03
CA THR A 86 2.76 -11.55 8.78
C THR A 86 3.17 -11.76 7.34
N VAL A 87 2.63 -10.97 6.42
CA VAL A 87 2.95 -11.04 4.99
C VAL A 87 4.16 -10.15 4.67
N PHE A 88 4.20 -8.94 5.25
CA PHE A 88 5.23 -7.94 5.02
C PHE A 88 5.90 -7.56 6.36
N PRO A 89 7.01 -8.21 6.74
CA PRO A 89 7.65 -7.97 8.02
C PRO A 89 8.29 -6.58 8.15
N ASN A 90 8.62 -5.93 7.02
CA ASN A 90 9.39 -4.69 6.96
C ASN A 90 8.51 -3.41 7.00
N LEU A 91 7.25 -3.50 7.44
CA LEU A 91 6.40 -2.32 7.55
C LEU A 91 6.96 -1.32 8.57
N ASP A 92 7.21 -0.09 8.11
CA ASP A 92 7.77 1.04 8.89
C ASP A 92 6.65 1.81 9.60
N VAL A 93 6.13 1.23 10.68
CA VAL A 93 5.05 1.79 11.48
C VAL A 93 5.17 1.42 12.95
N LEU A 94 4.52 2.18 13.82
CA LEU A 94 4.37 1.83 15.22
C LEU A 94 3.49 0.58 15.37
N LYS A 95 4.04 -0.50 15.94
CA LYS A 95 3.33 -1.76 16.16
C LYS A 95 3.07 -1.96 17.66
N LEU A 96 1.81 -1.95 18.05
CA LEU A 96 1.35 -2.15 19.45
C LEU A 96 0.72 -3.53 19.62
N ASN A 97 0.71 -4.05 20.86
CA ASN A 97 -0.04 -5.28 21.17
C ASN A 97 -1.55 -5.03 21.10
N ASN A 98 -1.98 -3.82 21.53
CA ASN A 98 -3.36 -3.36 21.49
C ASN A 98 -3.35 -1.85 21.20
N THR A 99 -4.17 -1.44 20.26
CA THR A 99 -4.30 -0.03 19.84
C THR A 99 -5.38 0.75 20.59
N SER A 100 -6.14 0.13 21.52
CA SER A 100 -7.27 0.77 22.22
C SER A 100 -6.90 2.05 22.96
N SER A 101 -5.66 2.17 23.45
CA SER A 101 -5.19 3.38 24.15
C SER A 101 -5.09 4.60 23.23
N VAL A 102 -4.83 4.40 21.95
CA VAL A 102 -4.65 5.49 20.95
C VAL A 102 -5.76 5.52 19.90
N CYS A 103 -6.41 4.39 19.63
CA CYS A 103 -7.46 4.19 18.63
C CYS A 103 -8.83 3.85 19.22
N GLY A 104 -9.05 4.13 20.51
CA GLY A 104 -10.28 3.80 21.24
C GLY A 104 -11.43 4.78 21.04
N ALA A 105 -12.33 4.87 22.04
CA ALA A 105 -13.64 5.53 21.94
C ALA A 105 -13.61 7.02 21.53
N ASN A 106 -12.53 7.73 21.80
CA ASN A 106 -12.43 9.17 21.53
C ASN A 106 -11.74 9.50 20.18
N VAL A 107 -11.57 8.49 19.31
CA VAL A 107 -10.96 8.68 18.00
C VAL A 107 -11.93 9.36 17.04
N GLN A 108 -11.41 10.27 16.20
CA GLN A 108 -12.18 10.83 15.09
C GLN A 108 -12.36 9.76 14.01
N VAL A 109 -13.59 9.36 13.71
CA VAL A 109 -13.87 8.43 12.61
C VAL A 109 -13.96 9.19 11.30
N VAL A 110 -13.20 8.71 10.30
CA VAL A 110 -13.17 9.28 8.95
C VAL A 110 -13.64 8.23 7.96
N GLY A 111 -14.57 8.59 7.09
CA GLY A 111 -15.05 7.78 5.98
C GLY A 111 -14.60 8.34 4.63
N GLU A 112 -14.88 7.59 3.56
CA GLU A 112 -14.72 8.03 2.18
C GLU A 112 -16.07 7.99 1.47
N LYS A 113 -16.25 8.83 0.47
CA LYS A 113 -17.47 8.84 -0.37
C LYS A 113 -17.38 7.80 -1.48
N ARG A 114 -16.21 7.65 -2.08
CA ARG A 114 -15.96 6.78 -3.23
C ARG A 114 -14.68 5.95 -3.00
N PRO A 115 -14.80 4.63 -2.77
CA PRO A 115 -13.66 3.77 -2.41
C PRO A 115 -12.52 3.73 -3.43
N CYS A 116 -12.81 3.91 -4.72
CA CYS A 116 -11.86 3.81 -5.83
C CYS A 116 -11.53 5.18 -6.47
N ALA A 117 -11.81 6.28 -5.77
CA ALA A 117 -11.47 7.64 -6.20
C ALA A 117 -10.60 8.35 -5.16
N TYR A 118 -9.77 9.28 -5.63
CA TYR A 118 -9.06 10.18 -4.73
C TYR A 118 -10.02 11.27 -4.24
N ASP A 119 -10.14 11.41 -2.94
CA ASP A 119 -11.03 12.36 -2.31
C ASP A 119 -10.26 13.23 -1.31
N ILE A 120 -10.14 14.53 -1.63
CA ILE A 120 -9.47 15.52 -0.77
C ILE A 120 -10.19 15.67 0.58
N GLU A 121 -11.52 15.47 0.64
CA GLU A 121 -12.28 15.57 1.90
C GLU A 121 -11.88 14.45 2.87
N THR A 122 -11.62 13.25 2.35
CA THR A 122 -11.16 12.10 3.14
C THR A 122 -9.83 12.37 3.87
N ILE A 123 -9.01 13.28 3.34
CA ILE A 123 -7.75 13.69 3.98
C ILE A 123 -7.86 15.03 4.71
N SER A 124 -9.01 15.71 4.69
CA SER A 124 -9.21 17.04 5.31
C SER A 124 -9.68 16.98 6.75
N PHE A 125 -9.31 15.95 7.51
CA PHE A 125 -9.64 15.81 8.93
C PHE A 125 -8.64 16.54 9.86
N ASN A 126 -9.05 16.75 11.13
CA ASN A 126 -8.23 17.43 12.12
C ASN A 126 -7.04 16.57 12.58
N ARG A 127 -5.82 16.96 12.15
CA ARG A 127 -4.58 16.26 12.50
C ARG A 127 -4.19 16.32 13.99
N ARG A 128 -4.82 17.21 14.79
CA ARG A 128 -4.57 17.30 16.24
C ARG A 128 -5.37 16.31 17.08
N ARG A 129 -6.10 15.40 16.44
CA ARG A 129 -6.86 14.33 17.08
C ARG A 129 -6.45 12.99 16.49
N ASN A 130 -6.40 11.96 17.34
CA ASN A 130 -6.28 10.59 16.86
C ASN A 130 -7.46 10.28 15.93
N SER A 131 -7.19 9.61 14.83
CA SER A 131 -8.19 9.37 13.78
C SER A 131 -8.19 7.91 13.34
N GLN A 132 -9.37 7.36 13.05
CA GLN A 132 -9.55 6.03 12.49
C GLN A 132 -10.23 6.12 11.13
N HIS A 133 -9.60 5.59 10.10
CA HIS A 133 -10.20 5.50 8.78
C HIS A 133 -10.95 4.19 8.59
N ARG A 134 -12.25 4.30 8.31
CA ARG A 134 -13.15 3.18 7.98
C ARG A 134 -13.43 3.10 6.48
N SER A 135 -12.35 3.19 5.69
CA SER A 135 -12.34 3.37 4.24
C SER A 135 -11.44 2.34 3.59
N TYR A 136 -11.67 1.99 2.32
CA TYR A 136 -10.76 1.14 1.54
C TYR A 136 -9.58 1.92 0.95
N LEU A 137 -9.78 3.22 0.66
CA LEU A 137 -8.76 4.14 0.15
C LEU A 137 -8.04 3.61 -1.11
N GLN A 138 -8.80 3.05 -2.05
CA GLN A 138 -8.25 2.38 -3.23
C GLN A 138 -7.88 3.37 -4.34
N SER A 139 -7.10 4.39 -4.00
CA SER A 139 -6.48 5.27 -4.98
C SER A 139 -4.97 5.34 -4.74
N TRP A 140 -4.19 5.11 -5.81
CA TRP A 140 -2.73 5.22 -5.76
C TRP A 140 -2.25 6.64 -5.45
N LYS A 141 -3.07 7.66 -5.70
CA LYS A 141 -2.76 9.07 -5.45
C LYS A 141 -2.56 9.41 -3.97
N TYR A 142 -3.12 8.63 -3.04
CA TYR A 142 -2.89 8.84 -1.61
C TYR A 142 -1.44 8.57 -1.19
N PHE A 143 -0.71 7.71 -1.93
CA PHE A 143 0.63 7.28 -1.58
C PHE A 143 1.67 7.49 -2.69
N GLU A 144 1.32 8.12 -3.79
CA GLU A 144 2.19 8.37 -4.94
C GLU A 144 3.57 8.94 -4.54
N LYS A 145 3.59 9.95 -3.68
CA LYS A 145 4.81 10.62 -3.21
C LYS A 145 5.72 9.71 -2.37
N PHE A 146 5.20 8.60 -1.87
CA PHE A 146 5.89 7.64 -1.00
C PHE A 146 6.06 6.27 -1.65
N GLU A 147 5.92 6.18 -2.96
CA GLU A 147 6.00 4.94 -3.71
C GLU A 147 7.28 4.15 -3.40
N SER A 148 8.42 4.81 -3.41
CA SER A 148 9.72 4.16 -3.17
C SER A 148 9.84 3.61 -1.73
N GLU A 149 9.25 4.30 -0.74
CA GLU A 149 9.22 3.85 0.65
C GLU A 149 8.29 2.63 0.81
N ILE A 150 7.13 2.66 0.18
CA ILE A 150 6.16 1.56 0.22
C ILE A 150 6.69 0.31 -0.48
N ARG A 151 7.38 0.44 -1.61
CA ARG A 151 8.03 -0.69 -2.29
C ARG A 151 9.07 -1.40 -1.41
N LYS A 152 9.84 -0.66 -0.61
CA LYS A 152 10.80 -1.22 0.37
C LYS A 152 10.10 -1.95 1.53
N GLN A 153 8.89 -1.57 1.86
CA GLN A 153 8.10 -2.15 2.94
C GLN A 153 7.32 -3.39 2.48
N PHE A 154 6.78 -3.39 1.26
CA PHE A 154 6.02 -4.52 0.71
C PHE A 154 6.93 -5.61 0.14
N VAL A 155 7.90 -6.01 0.95
CA VAL A 155 8.77 -7.17 0.68
C VAL A 155 8.21 -8.37 1.42
N PHE A 156 7.86 -9.42 0.69
CA PHE A 156 7.35 -10.68 1.26
C PHE A 156 8.40 -11.36 2.14
N THR A 157 7.97 -12.24 3.05
CA THR A 157 8.88 -13.07 3.83
C THR A 157 9.80 -13.89 2.92
N GLN A 158 10.98 -14.25 3.41
CA GLN A 158 11.95 -15.04 2.63
C GLN A 158 11.37 -16.38 2.16
N GLU A 159 10.55 -17.01 3.00
CA GLU A 159 9.87 -18.25 2.67
C GLU A 159 8.95 -18.09 1.44
N VAL A 160 8.07 -17.07 1.46
CA VAL A 160 7.16 -16.77 0.34
C VAL A 160 7.95 -16.42 -0.92
N GLN A 161 9.04 -15.67 -0.81
CA GLN A 161 9.89 -15.33 -1.96
C GLN A 161 10.55 -16.56 -2.59
N THR A 162 11.04 -17.50 -1.75
CA THR A 162 11.67 -18.76 -2.21
C THR A 162 10.66 -19.64 -2.92
N GLN A 163 9.46 -19.81 -2.35
CA GLN A 163 8.37 -20.57 -2.97
C GLN A 163 7.93 -19.93 -4.29
N ALA A 164 7.76 -18.63 -4.34
CA ALA A 164 7.38 -17.90 -5.57
C ALA A 164 8.43 -18.04 -6.67
N GLN A 165 9.71 -17.96 -6.31
CA GLN A 165 10.81 -18.16 -7.27
C GLN A 165 10.83 -19.61 -7.80
N SER A 166 10.57 -20.59 -6.95
CA SER A 166 10.47 -22.00 -7.35
C SER A 166 9.32 -22.20 -8.36
N VAL A 167 8.17 -21.57 -8.13
CA VAL A 167 7.03 -21.61 -9.07
C VAL A 167 7.44 -21.04 -10.45
N ILE A 168 8.05 -19.86 -10.47
CA ILE A 168 8.52 -19.25 -11.75
C ILE A 168 9.52 -20.17 -12.43
N ASN A 169 10.54 -20.64 -11.72
CA ASN A 169 11.62 -21.47 -12.28
C ASN A 169 11.07 -22.79 -12.86
N LYS A 170 10.13 -23.46 -12.16
CA LYS A 170 9.48 -24.70 -12.62
C LYS A 170 8.95 -24.54 -14.04
N TYR A 171 8.16 -23.50 -14.29
CA TYR A 171 7.48 -23.33 -15.57
C TYR A 171 8.40 -22.72 -16.63
N THR A 172 9.27 -21.79 -16.25
CA THR A 172 10.21 -21.14 -17.18
C THR A 172 11.23 -22.13 -17.71
N SER A 173 11.86 -22.96 -16.83
CA SER A 173 12.87 -23.94 -17.24
C SER A 173 12.29 -25.00 -18.18
N SER A 174 11.07 -25.48 -17.89
CA SER A 174 10.36 -26.44 -18.74
C SER A 174 10.07 -25.84 -20.13
N TYR A 175 9.61 -24.58 -20.17
CA TYR A 175 9.29 -23.91 -21.42
C TYR A 175 10.53 -23.63 -22.27
N ILE A 176 11.60 -23.13 -21.65
CA ILE A 176 12.89 -22.88 -22.32
C ILE A 176 13.41 -24.16 -22.96
N LYS A 177 13.42 -25.28 -22.19
CA LYS A 177 13.87 -26.58 -22.69
C LYS A 177 13.01 -27.09 -23.86
N GLN A 178 11.70 -26.92 -23.78
CA GLN A 178 10.77 -27.35 -24.83
C GLN A 178 10.89 -26.56 -26.12
N LYS A 179 11.11 -25.24 -26.01
CA LYS A 179 11.13 -24.32 -27.16
C LYS A 179 12.52 -24.03 -27.71
N GLY A 180 13.59 -24.42 -27.01
CA GLY A 180 14.97 -24.08 -27.40
C GLY A 180 15.28 -22.59 -27.31
N ILE A 181 14.52 -21.81 -26.52
CA ILE A 181 14.73 -20.37 -26.36
C ILE A 181 15.82 -20.17 -25.31
N SER A 182 16.90 -19.46 -25.69
CA SER A 182 18.02 -19.19 -24.78
C SER A 182 18.05 -17.75 -24.24
N GLU A 183 17.46 -16.81 -24.94
CA GLU A 183 17.60 -15.37 -24.63
C GLU A 183 16.27 -14.60 -24.78
N ASN A 184 16.19 -13.47 -24.11
CA ASN A 184 15.10 -12.46 -24.25
C ASN A 184 13.68 -12.97 -23.98
N LEU A 185 13.52 -14.04 -23.18
CA LEU A 185 12.20 -14.52 -22.80
C LEU A 185 11.52 -13.50 -21.85
N GLN A 186 10.34 -13.04 -22.25
CA GLN A 186 9.50 -12.19 -21.41
C GLN A 186 8.43 -13.04 -20.73
N ILE A 187 8.41 -13.02 -19.41
CA ILE A 187 7.42 -13.72 -18.58
C ILE A 187 6.29 -12.74 -18.27
N ILE A 188 5.09 -13.03 -18.73
CA ILE A 188 3.90 -12.23 -18.47
C ILE A 188 2.99 -12.97 -17.48
N GLY A 189 2.88 -12.41 -16.28
CA GLY A 189 1.96 -12.94 -15.26
C GLY A 189 0.52 -12.51 -15.54
N ILE A 190 -0.41 -13.47 -15.62
CA ILE A 190 -1.84 -13.20 -15.80
C ILE A 190 -2.55 -13.49 -14.49
N HIS A 191 -3.13 -12.46 -13.85
CA HIS A 191 -4.04 -12.66 -12.73
C HIS A 191 -5.46 -12.72 -13.22
N LEU A 192 -6.08 -13.89 -13.18
CA LEU A 192 -7.47 -14.09 -13.55
C LEU A 192 -8.36 -14.23 -12.31
N ARG A 193 -9.21 -13.28 -12.06
CA ARG A 193 -10.23 -13.28 -10.99
C ARG A 193 -11.64 -13.43 -11.57
N ARG A 194 -12.33 -14.47 -11.11
CA ARG A 194 -13.73 -14.76 -11.44
C ARG A 194 -14.45 -15.20 -10.17
N GLY A 195 -15.01 -16.37 -10.12
CA GLY A 195 -15.54 -17.02 -8.91
C GLY A 195 -16.52 -16.19 -8.11
N ASP A 196 -16.08 -15.55 -7.05
CA ASP A 196 -16.91 -14.71 -6.19
C ASP A 196 -17.52 -13.49 -6.91
N TYR A 197 -16.88 -12.97 -7.95
CA TYR A 197 -17.43 -11.88 -8.77
C TYR A 197 -18.60 -12.29 -9.65
N LEU A 198 -18.85 -13.59 -9.81
CA LEU A 198 -20.02 -14.14 -10.50
C LEU A 198 -21.23 -14.34 -9.57
N LYS A 199 -21.10 -14.06 -8.27
CA LYS A 199 -22.22 -14.14 -7.34
C LYS A 199 -23.22 -12.99 -7.58
N ASP A 200 -24.50 -13.26 -7.43
CA ASP A 200 -25.59 -12.33 -7.73
C ASP A 200 -25.40 -10.95 -7.08
N TYR A 201 -24.94 -10.90 -5.83
CA TYR A 201 -24.74 -9.62 -5.15
C TYR A 201 -23.64 -8.76 -5.78
N ASN A 202 -22.56 -9.39 -6.28
CA ASN A 202 -21.50 -8.68 -6.99
C ASN A 202 -21.94 -8.24 -8.39
N ILE A 203 -22.68 -9.09 -9.10
CA ILE A 203 -23.26 -8.76 -10.40
C ILE A 203 -24.25 -7.59 -10.25
N LYS A 204 -25.12 -7.62 -9.23
CA LYS A 204 -26.06 -6.54 -8.94
C LYS A 204 -25.33 -5.24 -8.57
N TYR A 205 -24.26 -5.32 -7.80
CA TYR A 205 -23.44 -4.16 -7.46
C TYR A 205 -22.76 -3.55 -8.67
N GLY A 206 -22.49 -4.34 -9.71
CA GLY A 206 -22.00 -3.85 -11.00
C GLY A 206 -20.65 -4.43 -11.45
N TYR A 207 -20.09 -5.41 -10.75
CA TYR A 207 -18.86 -6.06 -11.19
C TYR A 207 -19.04 -6.76 -12.54
N GLN A 208 -18.03 -6.60 -13.39
CA GLN A 208 -17.91 -7.34 -14.65
C GLN A 208 -16.63 -8.18 -14.61
N THR A 209 -16.73 -9.43 -15.07
CA THR A 209 -15.59 -10.32 -15.26
C THR A 209 -15.16 -10.31 -16.72
N VAL A 210 -13.89 -10.58 -16.95
CA VAL A 210 -13.32 -10.60 -18.31
C VAL A 210 -14.01 -11.62 -19.22
N ASN A 211 -14.08 -11.27 -20.49
CA ASN A 211 -14.49 -12.12 -21.61
C ASN A 211 -13.25 -12.64 -22.37
N LYS A 212 -13.47 -13.54 -23.30
CA LYS A 212 -12.44 -14.12 -24.17
C LYS A 212 -11.76 -13.05 -25.02
N GLU A 213 -12.52 -12.11 -25.56
CA GLU A 213 -12.02 -11.04 -26.41
C GLU A 213 -10.96 -10.16 -25.75
N TYR A 214 -11.22 -9.76 -24.48
CA TYR A 214 -10.20 -9.03 -23.70
C TYR A 214 -8.90 -9.84 -23.59
N MET A 215 -8.98 -11.14 -23.25
CA MET A 215 -7.79 -11.96 -23.10
C MET A 215 -7.02 -12.11 -24.41
N GLU A 216 -7.71 -12.30 -25.52
CA GLU A 216 -7.08 -12.35 -26.86
C GLU A 216 -6.36 -11.05 -27.21
N LYS A 217 -6.99 -9.90 -26.95
CA LYS A 217 -6.38 -8.58 -27.14
C LYS A 217 -5.15 -8.39 -26.26
N ALA A 218 -5.23 -8.77 -24.98
CA ALA A 218 -4.14 -8.64 -24.02
C ALA A 218 -2.93 -9.54 -24.37
N LEU A 219 -3.17 -10.79 -24.74
CA LEU A 219 -2.13 -11.71 -25.23
C LEU A 219 -1.48 -11.18 -26.51
N LYS A 220 -2.31 -10.74 -27.49
CA LYS A 220 -1.84 -10.15 -28.76
C LYS A 220 -0.96 -8.93 -28.51
N TYR A 221 -1.32 -8.05 -27.57
CA TYR A 221 -0.52 -6.88 -27.23
C TYR A 221 0.93 -7.26 -26.90
N TYR A 222 1.14 -8.26 -26.03
CA TYR A 222 2.50 -8.68 -25.65
C TYR A 222 3.22 -9.45 -26.75
N ARG A 223 2.52 -10.34 -27.46
CA ARG A 223 3.09 -11.08 -28.61
C ARG A 223 3.53 -10.15 -29.76
N THR A 224 2.88 -8.99 -29.91
CA THR A 224 3.29 -7.99 -30.90
C THR A 224 4.49 -7.16 -30.40
N LYS A 225 4.60 -6.99 -29.06
CA LYS A 225 5.64 -6.16 -28.45
C LYS A 225 6.95 -6.89 -28.24
N PHE A 226 6.90 -8.19 -28.00
CA PHE A 226 8.07 -9.01 -27.68
C PHE A 226 8.10 -10.28 -28.54
N GLU A 227 9.30 -10.65 -28.97
CA GLU A 227 9.52 -11.83 -29.80
C GLU A 227 9.24 -13.13 -29.05
N ASN A 228 9.72 -13.24 -27.81
CA ASN A 228 9.60 -14.44 -26.98
C ASN A 228 8.78 -14.13 -25.74
N CYS A 229 7.55 -14.65 -25.68
CA CYS A 229 6.64 -14.52 -24.56
C CYS A 229 6.35 -15.87 -23.89
N LEU A 230 6.23 -15.83 -22.57
CA LEU A 230 5.64 -16.91 -21.77
C LEU A 230 4.56 -16.33 -20.87
N PHE A 231 3.33 -16.79 -21.00
CA PHE A 231 2.19 -16.34 -20.20
C PHE A 231 1.94 -17.34 -19.07
N LEU A 232 2.07 -16.91 -17.82
CA LEU A 232 1.78 -17.69 -16.63
C LEU A 232 0.43 -17.28 -16.05
N VAL A 233 -0.58 -18.17 -16.09
CA VAL A 233 -1.97 -17.85 -15.70
C VAL A 233 -2.25 -18.29 -14.28
N PHE A 234 -2.44 -17.34 -13.38
CA PHE A 234 -2.77 -17.55 -11.97
C PHE A 234 -4.27 -17.29 -11.71
N THR A 235 -4.96 -18.26 -11.09
CA THR A 235 -6.40 -18.18 -10.79
C THR A 235 -6.71 -18.44 -9.31
N GLY A 236 -5.71 -18.79 -8.51
CA GLY A 236 -5.94 -19.34 -7.18
C GLY A 236 -6.80 -20.64 -7.24
N HIS A 237 -7.60 -20.87 -6.19
CA HIS A 237 -8.40 -22.09 -6.03
C HIS A 237 -9.83 -22.01 -6.60
N SER A 238 -10.16 -20.99 -7.40
CA SER A 238 -11.50 -20.85 -7.97
C SER A 238 -11.76 -21.87 -9.07
N LYS A 239 -12.66 -22.83 -8.82
CA LYS A 239 -13.06 -23.86 -9.80
C LYS A 239 -13.57 -23.26 -11.12
N ASP A 240 -14.39 -22.19 -11.03
CA ASP A 240 -14.89 -21.48 -12.21
C ASP A 240 -13.74 -20.86 -13.00
N ALA A 241 -12.81 -20.16 -12.34
CA ALA A 241 -11.68 -19.55 -13.02
C ALA A 241 -10.75 -20.59 -13.65
N VAL A 242 -10.53 -21.75 -13.00
CA VAL A 242 -9.74 -22.85 -13.54
C VAL A 242 -10.39 -23.43 -14.80
N LYS A 243 -11.69 -23.68 -14.79
CA LYS A 243 -12.44 -24.15 -15.97
C LYS A 243 -12.38 -23.12 -17.09
N TRP A 244 -12.72 -21.87 -16.78
CA TRP A 244 -12.78 -20.79 -17.76
C TRP A 244 -11.44 -20.54 -18.44
N ARG A 245 -10.31 -20.52 -17.69
CA ARG A 245 -8.97 -20.34 -18.30
C ARG A 245 -8.62 -21.45 -19.26
N ALA A 246 -8.97 -22.71 -18.94
CA ALA A 246 -8.71 -23.85 -19.79
C ALA A 246 -9.45 -23.76 -21.13
N GLU A 247 -10.63 -23.17 -21.13
CA GLU A 247 -11.46 -22.99 -22.33
C GLU A 247 -11.09 -21.75 -23.16
N ASN A 248 -10.59 -20.68 -22.50
CA ASN A 248 -10.48 -19.35 -23.12
C ASN A 248 -9.07 -18.76 -23.20
N ILE A 249 -8.08 -19.32 -22.49
CA ILE A 249 -6.71 -18.78 -22.48
C ILE A 249 -5.75 -19.91 -22.89
N ASN A 250 -5.50 -20.04 -24.19
CA ASN A 250 -4.71 -21.11 -24.74
C ASN A 250 -3.63 -20.62 -25.71
N GLY A 251 -2.57 -21.39 -25.84
CA GLY A 251 -1.46 -21.13 -26.76
C GLY A 251 -0.24 -21.97 -26.41
N SER A 252 0.65 -22.16 -27.34
CA SER A 252 1.92 -22.89 -27.10
C SER A 252 2.89 -22.13 -26.17
N ASP A 253 2.57 -20.88 -25.85
CA ASP A 253 3.27 -19.94 -24.98
C ASP A 253 2.48 -19.63 -23.69
N VAL A 254 1.40 -20.40 -23.44
CA VAL A 254 0.54 -20.22 -22.26
C VAL A 254 0.67 -21.40 -21.33
N ILE A 255 0.94 -21.15 -20.06
CA ILE A 255 0.97 -22.17 -19.00
C ILE A 255 -0.01 -21.79 -17.89
N HIS A 256 -0.86 -22.74 -17.53
CA HIS A 256 -1.78 -22.62 -16.41
C HIS A 256 -1.08 -23.05 -15.12
N VAL A 257 -0.75 -22.07 -14.27
CA VAL A 257 -0.05 -22.31 -13.01
C VAL A 257 -0.97 -23.06 -12.04
N GLU A 258 -0.43 -24.07 -11.36
CA GLU A 258 -1.11 -24.75 -10.26
C GLU A 258 -1.33 -23.78 -9.10
N ALA A 259 -2.45 -23.91 -8.40
CA ALA A 259 -2.81 -23.01 -7.32
C ALA A 259 -1.86 -23.15 -6.12
N ASN A 260 -1.33 -22.03 -5.65
CA ASN A 260 -0.50 -21.92 -4.45
C ASN A 260 -1.23 -21.14 -3.36
N SER A 261 -0.53 -20.80 -2.27
CA SER A 261 -1.04 -19.82 -1.32
C SER A 261 -1.17 -18.46 -1.98
N ARG A 262 -2.12 -17.63 -1.51
CA ARG A 262 -2.34 -16.27 -2.06
C ARG A 262 -1.07 -15.42 -2.03
N ASN A 263 -0.26 -15.55 -0.99
CA ASN A 263 0.96 -14.77 -0.85
C ASN A 263 2.01 -15.21 -1.88
N VAL A 264 2.13 -16.51 -2.13
CA VAL A 264 3.02 -17.07 -3.15
C VAL A 264 2.58 -16.65 -4.54
N ASP A 265 1.28 -16.73 -4.87
CA ASP A 265 0.77 -16.31 -6.18
C ASP A 265 1.01 -14.80 -6.42
N MET A 266 0.76 -13.94 -5.42
CA MET A 266 1.03 -12.50 -5.56
C MET A 266 2.52 -12.20 -5.73
N CYS A 267 3.36 -12.86 -4.94
CA CYS A 267 4.81 -12.72 -5.04
C CYS A 267 5.33 -13.21 -6.40
N ALA A 268 4.83 -14.35 -6.90
CA ALA A 268 5.21 -14.87 -8.21
C ALA A 268 4.79 -13.92 -9.35
N LEU A 269 3.56 -13.43 -9.33
CA LEU A 269 3.07 -12.41 -10.27
C LEU A 269 3.95 -11.16 -10.26
N SER A 270 4.35 -10.68 -9.06
CA SER A 270 5.22 -9.51 -8.93
C SER A 270 6.63 -9.72 -9.46
N LYS A 271 7.07 -10.97 -9.60
CA LYS A 271 8.40 -11.35 -10.14
C LYS A 271 8.41 -11.61 -11.66
N CYS A 272 7.26 -11.63 -12.33
CA CYS A 272 7.19 -11.65 -13.79
C CYS A 272 7.76 -10.35 -14.38
N ASN A 273 8.05 -10.33 -15.68
CA ASN A 273 8.51 -9.11 -16.36
C ASN A 273 7.35 -8.12 -16.56
N HIS A 274 6.15 -8.63 -16.85
CA HIS A 274 4.95 -7.85 -17.18
C HIS A 274 3.71 -8.52 -16.62
N THR A 275 2.57 -7.80 -16.63
CA THR A 275 1.31 -8.33 -16.08
C THR A 275 0.08 -8.05 -16.95
N ILE A 276 -0.83 -9.03 -16.96
CA ILE A 276 -2.22 -8.85 -17.40
C ILE A 276 -3.10 -9.05 -16.17
N ILE A 277 -3.93 -8.08 -15.85
CA ILE A 277 -4.81 -8.15 -14.69
C ILE A 277 -6.28 -8.01 -15.09
N THR A 278 -7.13 -8.67 -14.33
CA THR A 278 -8.57 -8.62 -14.51
C THR A 278 -9.18 -7.71 -13.44
N VAL A 279 -10.10 -8.20 -12.63
CA VAL A 279 -10.80 -7.42 -11.60
C VAL A 279 -10.20 -7.63 -10.22
N GLY A 280 -10.26 -6.59 -9.37
CA GLY A 280 -9.97 -6.64 -7.94
C GLY A 280 -8.56 -6.20 -7.54
N SER A 281 -8.45 -5.81 -6.27
CA SER A 281 -7.25 -5.20 -5.67
C SER A 281 -6.04 -6.13 -5.60
N PHE A 282 -6.23 -7.45 -5.60
CA PHE A 282 -5.12 -8.42 -5.57
C PHE A 282 -4.26 -8.34 -6.85
N GLY A 283 -4.90 -8.41 -8.03
CA GLY A 283 -4.19 -8.26 -9.32
C GLY A 283 -3.57 -6.87 -9.47
N TRP A 284 -4.27 -5.85 -8.99
CA TRP A 284 -3.76 -4.49 -8.97
C TRP A 284 -2.41 -4.40 -8.24
N TRP A 285 -2.33 -4.94 -7.02
CA TRP A 285 -1.10 -4.92 -6.23
C TRP A 285 0.02 -5.80 -6.81
N ALA A 286 -0.34 -6.96 -7.36
CA ALA A 286 0.63 -7.79 -8.08
C ALA A 286 1.29 -7.02 -9.23
N ALA A 287 0.49 -6.29 -10.02
CA ALA A 287 0.97 -5.46 -11.13
C ALA A 287 1.77 -4.24 -10.65
N TRP A 288 1.33 -3.57 -9.58
CA TRP A 288 2.04 -2.42 -9.04
C TRP A 288 3.42 -2.82 -8.48
N LEU A 289 3.50 -3.94 -7.76
CA LEU A 289 4.77 -4.49 -7.25
C LEU A 289 5.69 -4.96 -8.38
N ASN A 290 5.12 -5.52 -9.45
CA ASN A 290 5.85 -5.97 -10.64
C ASN A 290 6.60 -4.82 -11.33
N ASN A 291 5.98 -3.66 -11.44
CA ASN A 291 6.55 -2.44 -12.04
C ASN A 291 6.93 -2.56 -13.54
N GLY A 292 6.45 -3.58 -14.24
CA GLY A 292 6.58 -3.73 -15.68
C GLY A 292 5.40 -3.11 -16.45
N ASN A 293 5.29 -3.41 -17.73
CA ASN A 293 4.10 -3.02 -18.49
C ASN A 293 2.89 -3.79 -17.95
N THR A 294 1.80 -3.10 -17.71
CA THR A 294 0.55 -3.67 -17.21
C THR A 294 -0.59 -3.43 -18.19
N VAL A 295 -1.25 -4.51 -18.57
CA VAL A 295 -2.53 -4.47 -19.28
C VAL A 295 -3.64 -4.79 -18.28
N TYR A 296 -4.68 -3.96 -18.21
CA TYR A 296 -5.82 -4.18 -17.32
C TYR A 296 -7.15 -4.16 -18.06
N PHE A 297 -8.12 -4.91 -17.53
CA PHE A 297 -9.49 -4.90 -18.02
C PHE A 297 -10.17 -3.61 -17.58
N LYS A 298 -10.49 -2.71 -18.53
CA LYS A 298 -11.04 -1.40 -18.20
C LYS A 298 -12.53 -1.43 -17.87
N ASP A 299 -13.27 -2.45 -18.34
CA ASP A 299 -14.72 -2.57 -18.15
C ASP A 299 -15.07 -3.33 -16.86
N VAL A 300 -14.29 -3.14 -15.78
CA VAL A 300 -14.48 -3.82 -14.48
C VAL A 300 -15.82 -3.48 -13.83
N ALA A 301 -16.40 -2.32 -14.16
CA ALA A 301 -17.63 -1.80 -13.58
C ALA A 301 -18.65 -1.51 -14.69
N ARG A 302 -19.86 -2.10 -14.57
CA ARG A 302 -20.98 -1.84 -15.48
C ARG A 302 -21.40 -0.37 -15.38
N GLN A 303 -21.64 0.26 -16.52
CA GLN A 303 -22.12 1.64 -16.58
C GLN A 303 -23.42 1.79 -15.77
N ASN A 304 -23.58 2.94 -15.11
CA ASN A 304 -24.71 3.28 -14.24
C ASN A 304 -24.94 2.32 -13.07
N SER A 305 -23.91 1.60 -12.63
CA SER A 305 -23.96 0.73 -11.44
C SER A 305 -23.39 1.41 -10.20
N SER A 306 -23.73 0.87 -9.01
CA SER A 306 -23.15 1.32 -7.75
C SER A 306 -21.61 1.22 -7.77
N LEU A 307 -21.05 0.14 -8.31
CA LEU A 307 -19.62 -0.01 -8.44
C LEU A 307 -19.00 1.09 -9.33
N ARG A 308 -19.68 1.48 -10.43
CA ARG A 308 -19.16 2.54 -11.32
C ARG A 308 -19.09 3.88 -10.60
N SER A 309 -20.00 4.16 -9.69
CA SER A 309 -20.01 5.40 -8.90
C SER A 309 -18.88 5.45 -7.85
N ASP A 310 -18.26 4.31 -7.50
CA ASP A 310 -17.11 4.27 -6.61
C ASP A 310 -15.83 4.81 -7.26
N PHE A 311 -15.76 4.85 -8.59
CA PHE A 311 -14.59 5.31 -9.34
C PHE A 311 -14.73 6.78 -9.75
N SER A 312 -13.59 7.42 -10.03
CA SER A 312 -13.57 8.68 -10.80
C SER A 312 -14.09 8.46 -12.24
N ASP A 313 -14.43 9.54 -12.92
CA ASP A 313 -15.06 9.44 -14.26
C ASP A 313 -14.18 8.76 -15.31
N ASP A 314 -12.86 8.99 -15.23
CA ASP A 314 -11.85 8.38 -16.09
C ASP A 314 -11.19 7.13 -15.49
N MET A 315 -11.57 6.74 -14.25
CA MET A 315 -10.99 5.65 -13.44
C MET A 315 -9.47 5.79 -13.17
N LYS A 316 -8.87 6.95 -13.44
CA LYS A 316 -7.42 7.20 -13.28
C LYS A 316 -6.99 7.41 -11.84
N ASP A 317 -7.93 7.55 -10.92
CA ASP A 317 -7.64 7.52 -9.50
C ASP A 317 -7.32 6.11 -9.00
N PHE A 318 -7.89 5.10 -9.64
CA PHE A 318 -7.66 3.70 -9.33
C PHE A 318 -6.55 3.08 -10.20
N PHE A 319 -6.63 3.24 -11.53
CA PHE A 319 -5.64 2.71 -12.45
C PHE A 319 -4.55 3.74 -12.75
N PRO A 320 -3.25 3.44 -12.48
CA PRO A 320 -2.13 4.31 -12.85
C PRO A 320 -2.15 4.70 -14.33
N GLN A 321 -1.70 5.92 -14.63
CA GLN A 321 -1.80 6.48 -15.98
C GLN A 321 -0.98 5.73 -17.03
N ASN A 322 0.12 5.11 -16.60
CA ASN A 322 1.02 4.33 -17.46
C ASN A 322 0.53 2.90 -17.75
N TRP A 323 -0.59 2.47 -17.14
CA TRP A 323 -1.20 1.17 -17.41
C TRP A 323 -2.12 1.24 -18.64
N ILE A 324 -2.23 0.13 -19.36
CA ILE A 324 -2.95 0.04 -20.62
C ILE A 324 -4.31 -0.62 -20.41
N GLY A 325 -5.38 0.15 -20.57
CA GLY A 325 -6.75 -0.35 -20.47
C GLY A 325 -7.25 -0.93 -21.77
N LEU A 326 -7.68 -2.21 -21.74
CA LEU A 326 -8.34 -2.89 -22.86
C LEU A 326 -9.75 -3.36 -22.45
N SER A 327 -10.62 -3.54 -23.47
CA SER A 327 -11.99 -4.11 -23.34
C SER A 327 -12.06 -5.43 -24.06
#